data_3996ec220306b133ffc8ab19fd83b948
#
_entry.id   3996ec220306b133ffc8ab19fd83b948
#
_cell.length_a   1.000
_cell.length_b   1.000
_cell.length_c   1.000
_cell.angle_alpha   90.00
_cell.angle_beta   90.00
_cell.angle_gamma   90.00
#
_symmetry.space_group_name_H-M   'P 1'
#
loop_
_entity.id
_entity.type
_entity.pdbx_description
1 polymer ?
#
loop_
_entity_poly.entity_id
_entity_poly.type
_entity_poly.pdbx_seq_one_letter_code
_entity_poly.pdbx_strand_id
1 'polypeptide(L)'
;MAAFEESLKRARDTSTTLKTAIGRALVGQTAVVEQVLWGLLAGGHVLLEGAPGLGKTLLVRTLAQCVDLAFSRIQFTPDLMPSDVTGTNILVTDAEGRRSFALHKGPLFGQIVLADEINRA
;
A
#
# COMPACT_ATOMS: atom_id res chain seq x y z
N MET A 1 -28.03 -11.84 -14.69
CA MET A 1 -28.37 -12.27 -13.33
C MET A 1 -27.33 -13.27 -12.83
N ALA A 2 -27.19 -14.47 -13.37
CA ALA A 2 -26.25 -15.49 -12.90
C ALA A 2 -24.77 -15.04 -12.83
N ALA A 3 -24.28 -14.33 -13.84
CA ALA A 3 -22.89 -13.79 -13.83
C ALA A 3 -22.66 -12.73 -12.74
N PHE A 4 -23.66 -11.95 -12.41
CA PHE A 4 -23.59 -10.97 -11.35
C PHE A 4 -23.59 -11.65 -9.96
N GLU A 5 -24.43 -12.65 -9.76
CA GLU A 5 -24.46 -13.44 -8.52
C GLU A 5 -23.15 -14.18 -8.28
N GLU A 6 -22.57 -14.73 -9.34
CA GLU A 6 -21.27 -15.40 -9.27
C GLU A 6 -20.14 -14.40 -8.92
N SER A 7 -20.16 -13.21 -9.51
CA SER A 7 -19.21 -12.14 -9.19
C SER A 7 -19.32 -11.68 -7.75
N LEU A 8 -20.54 -11.52 -7.22
CA LEU A 8 -20.78 -11.18 -5.82
C LEU A 8 -20.27 -12.28 -4.88
N LYS A 9 -20.53 -13.54 -5.21
CA LYS A 9 -20.04 -14.68 -4.44
C LYS A 9 -18.52 -14.69 -4.38
N ARG A 10 -17.84 -14.54 -5.52
CA ARG A 10 -16.38 -14.47 -5.59
C ARG A 10 -15.82 -13.31 -4.77
N ALA A 11 -16.40 -12.13 -4.86
CA ALA A 11 -15.99 -10.97 -4.07
C ALA A 11 -16.13 -11.22 -2.57
N ARG A 12 -17.24 -11.83 -2.15
CA ARG A 12 -17.48 -12.19 -0.75
C ARG A 12 -16.47 -13.23 -0.24
N ASP A 13 -16.24 -14.29 -1.02
CA ASP A 13 -15.31 -15.35 -0.66
C ASP A 13 -13.87 -14.83 -0.58
N THR A 14 -13.47 -13.98 -1.52
CA THR A 14 -12.16 -13.31 -1.51
C THR A 14 -12.01 -12.40 -0.29
N SER A 15 -13.01 -11.58 0.02
CA SER A 15 -13.00 -10.71 1.20
C SER A 15 -12.88 -11.51 2.49
N THR A 16 -13.60 -12.62 2.63
CA THR A 16 -13.54 -13.50 3.79
C THR A 16 -12.16 -14.14 3.93
N THR A 17 -11.58 -14.60 2.84
CA THR A 17 -10.23 -15.18 2.82
C THR A 17 -9.18 -14.16 3.24
N LEU A 18 -9.25 -12.93 2.72
CA LEU A 18 -8.34 -11.84 3.10
C LEU A 18 -8.46 -11.48 4.58
N LYS A 19 -9.68 -11.33 5.09
CA LYS A 19 -9.92 -11.08 6.52
C LYS A 19 -9.30 -12.15 7.41
N THR A 20 -9.44 -13.41 7.03
CA THR A 20 -8.89 -14.55 7.78
C THR A 20 -7.35 -14.53 7.74
N ALA A 21 -6.76 -14.29 6.57
CA ALA A 21 -5.31 -14.23 6.40
C ALA A 21 -4.69 -13.08 7.21
N ILE A 22 -5.28 -11.89 7.14
CA ILE A 22 -4.83 -10.71 7.90
C ILE A 22 -5.02 -10.92 9.39
N GLY A 23 -6.14 -11.51 9.81
CA GLY A 23 -6.47 -11.80 11.21
C GLY A 23 -5.50 -12.74 11.90
N ARG A 24 -4.74 -13.55 11.15
CA ARG A 24 -3.66 -14.39 11.69
C ARG A 24 -2.45 -13.56 12.14
N ALA A 25 -2.19 -12.45 11.47
CA ALA A 25 -1.07 -11.56 11.80
C ALA A 25 -1.48 -10.44 12.78
N LEU A 26 -2.75 -10.07 12.81
CA LEU A 26 -3.30 -8.95 13.57
C LEU A 26 -4.50 -9.42 14.39
N VAL A 27 -4.25 -9.70 15.65
CA VAL A 27 -5.29 -10.12 16.59
C VAL A 27 -6.01 -8.88 17.15
N GLY A 28 -7.35 -8.90 17.16
CA GLY A 28 -8.15 -7.91 17.88
C GLY A 28 -8.52 -6.63 17.11
N GLN A 29 -8.21 -6.51 15.81
CA GLN A 29 -8.49 -5.32 15.00
C GLN A 29 -9.41 -5.61 13.80
N THR A 30 -10.37 -6.50 13.95
CA THR A 30 -11.23 -6.97 12.86
C THR A 30 -11.98 -5.84 12.14
N ALA A 31 -12.51 -4.87 12.90
CA ALA A 31 -13.25 -3.74 12.32
C ALA A 31 -12.36 -2.83 11.46
N VAL A 32 -11.13 -2.56 11.91
CA VAL A 32 -10.17 -1.75 11.16
C VAL A 32 -9.74 -2.47 9.89
N VAL A 33 -9.46 -3.76 9.95
CA VAL A 33 -9.12 -4.60 8.79
C VAL A 33 -10.25 -4.56 7.76
N GLU A 34 -11.49 -4.67 8.19
CA GLU A 34 -12.65 -4.62 7.32
C GLU A 34 -12.79 -3.29 6.59
N GLN A 35 -12.64 -2.17 7.30
CA GLN A 35 -12.71 -0.83 6.71
C GLN A 35 -11.56 -0.58 5.72
N VAL A 36 -10.36 -1.05 6.01
CA VAL A 36 -9.22 -0.95 5.09
C VAL A 36 -9.46 -1.77 3.83
N LEU A 37 -10.03 -2.96 3.95
CA LEU A 37 -10.42 -3.78 2.80
C LEU A 37 -11.49 -3.10 1.94
N TRP A 38 -12.46 -2.41 2.54
CA TRP A 38 -13.44 -1.63 1.80
C TRP A 38 -12.78 -0.54 0.97
N GLY A 39 -11.83 0.19 1.55
CA GLY A 39 -11.06 1.21 0.84
C GLY A 39 -10.26 0.62 -0.34
N LEU A 40 -9.63 -0.52 -0.14
CA LEU A 40 -8.89 -1.22 -1.19
C LEU A 40 -9.82 -1.68 -2.33
N LEU A 41 -10.93 -2.35 -2.01
CA LEU A 41 -11.88 -2.87 -3.00
C LEU A 41 -12.60 -1.75 -3.77
N ALA A 42 -12.79 -0.60 -3.13
CA ALA A 42 -13.36 0.60 -3.76
C ALA A 42 -12.34 1.35 -4.63
N GLY A 43 -11.07 0.95 -4.63
CA GLY A 43 -10.01 1.68 -5.34
C GLY A 43 -9.73 3.06 -4.76
N GLY A 44 -10.02 3.26 -3.48
CA GLY A 44 -9.90 4.53 -2.77
C GLY A 44 -8.67 4.62 -1.88
N HIS A 45 -8.63 5.67 -1.08
CA HIS A 45 -7.61 5.91 -0.06
C HIS A 45 -8.19 5.74 1.33
N VAL A 46 -7.36 5.38 2.30
CA VAL A 46 -7.77 5.14 3.68
C VAL A 46 -6.91 5.98 4.62
N LEU A 47 -7.54 6.71 5.52
CA LEU A 47 -6.86 7.39 6.61
C LEU A 47 -6.95 6.52 7.88
N LEU A 48 -5.78 6.16 8.41
CA LEU A 48 -5.67 5.42 9.67
C LEU A 48 -5.22 6.35 10.79
N GLU A 49 -6.12 6.65 11.69
CA GLU A 49 -5.82 7.43 12.89
C GLU A 49 -5.68 6.51 14.10
N GLY A 50 -4.73 6.80 14.96
CA GLY A 50 -4.53 6.05 16.18
C GLY A 50 -3.18 6.31 16.84
N ALA A 51 -3.05 5.88 18.09
CA ALA A 51 -1.82 6.03 18.85
C ALA A 51 -0.64 5.29 18.19
N PRO A 52 0.60 5.74 18.42
CA PRO A 52 1.79 5.04 17.98
C PRO A 52 1.82 3.60 18.53
N GLY A 53 2.34 2.64 17.76
CA GLY A 53 2.50 1.26 18.21
C GLY A 53 1.28 0.36 18.09
N LEU A 54 0.17 0.82 17.50
CA LEU A 54 -1.03 -0.01 17.28
C LEU A 54 -0.95 -0.90 16.01
N GLY A 55 0.23 -1.10 15.45
CA GLY A 55 0.41 -2.03 14.35
C GLY A 55 -0.08 -1.54 12.99
N LYS A 56 -0.27 -0.22 12.80
CA LYS A 56 -0.71 0.35 11.51
C LYS A 56 0.19 -0.07 10.34
N THR A 57 1.49 0.01 10.51
CA THR A 57 2.46 -0.42 9.48
C THR A 57 2.38 -1.92 9.21
N LEU A 58 2.24 -2.72 10.27
CA LEU A 58 2.08 -4.17 10.15
C LEU A 58 0.81 -4.53 9.40
N LEU A 59 -0.31 -3.86 9.69
CA LEU A 59 -1.59 -4.05 8.99
C LEU A 59 -1.43 -3.85 7.48
N VAL A 60 -0.90 -2.70 7.07
CA VAL A 60 -0.80 -2.35 5.65
C VAL A 60 0.19 -3.26 4.92
N ARG A 61 1.30 -3.60 5.57
CA ARG A 61 2.30 -4.54 5.04
C ARG A 61 1.72 -5.94 4.85
N THR A 62 1.01 -6.44 5.85
CA THR A 62 0.35 -7.76 5.79
C THR A 62 -0.71 -7.78 4.68
N LEU A 63 -1.51 -6.71 4.58
CA LEU A 63 -2.49 -6.58 3.51
C LEU A 63 -1.81 -6.66 2.13
N ALA A 64 -0.76 -5.90 1.90
CA ALA A 64 -0.03 -5.89 0.64
C ALA A 64 0.51 -7.28 0.26
N GLN A 65 1.03 -8.01 1.25
CA GLN A 65 1.48 -9.39 1.07
C GLN A 65 0.33 -10.35 0.73
N CYS A 66 -0.83 -10.20 1.37
CA CYS A 66 -2.00 -11.05 1.11
C CYS A 66 -2.58 -10.85 -0.29
N VAL A 67 -2.44 -9.67 -0.87
CA VAL A 67 -2.98 -9.34 -2.21
C VAL A 67 -1.90 -9.35 -3.30
N ASP A 68 -0.67 -9.71 -2.97
CA ASP A 68 0.49 -9.78 -3.88
C ASP A 68 0.71 -8.46 -4.64
N LEU A 69 0.62 -7.34 -3.91
CA LEU A 69 0.85 -6.00 -4.44
C LEU A 69 2.16 -5.42 -3.92
N ALA A 70 2.84 -4.64 -4.76
CA ALA A 70 4.07 -3.94 -4.39
C ALA A 70 3.78 -2.89 -3.30
N PHE A 71 4.37 -3.11 -2.14
CA PHE A 71 4.25 -2.24 -0.98
C PHE A 71 5.42 -1.26 -0.92
N SER A 72 5.13 -0.01 -0.63
CA SER A 72 6.13 0.99 -0.28
C SER A 72 5.68 1.81 0.93
N ARG A 73 6.64 2.37 1.64
CA ARG A 73 6.41 3.23 2.80
C ARG A 73 7.12 4.56 2.60
N ILE A 74 6.40 5.63 2.85
CA ILE A 74 6.93 6.99 2.93
C ILE A 74 6.77 7.44 4.38
N GLN A 75 7.88 7.69 5.06
CA GLN A 75 7.85 8.28 6.39
C GLN A 75 8.01 9.78 6.25
N PHE A 76 6.99 10.52 6.64
CA PHE A 76 7.02 11.98 6.58
C PHE A 76 7.82 12.54 7.75
N THR A 77 8.81 13.38 7.41
CA THR A 77 9.67 14.10 8.33
C THR A 77 9.82 15.55 7.85
N PRO A 78 10.18 16.51 8.72
CA PRO A 78 10.31 17.92 8.30
C PRO A 78 11.36 18.18 7.22
N ASP A 79 12.30 17.27 7.03
CA ASP A 79 13.38 17.33 6.03
C ASP A 79 13.10 16.51 4.77
N LEU A 80 11.89 15.91 4.66
CA LEU A 80 11.50 15.12 3.48
C LEU A 80 11.46 16.01 2.24
N MET A 81 12.22 15.61 1.22
CA MET A 81 12.24 16.29 -0.07
C MET A 81 11.25 15.67 -1.05
N PRO A 82 10.69 16.45 -1.99
CA PRO A 82 9.81 15.89 -3.03
C PRO A 82 10.44 14.74 -3.82
N SER A 83 11.75 14.79 -4.07
CA SER A 83 12.50 13.72 -4.75
C SER A 83 12.55 12.41 -3.97
N ASP A 84 12.46 12.46 -2.63
CA ASP A 84 12.39 11.25 -1.79
C ASP A 84 11.08 10.49 -2.01
N VAL A 85 10.04 11.19 -2.43
CA VAL A 85 8.71 10.65 -2.71
C VAL A 85 8.55 10.21 -4.16
N THR A 86 8.88 11.11 -5.09
CA THR A 86 8.67 10.90 -6.54
C THR A 86 9.82 10.19 -7.24
N GLY A 87 11.00 10.19 -6.62
CA GLY A 87 12.23 9.74 -7.25
C GLY A 87 12.95 10.88 -8.00
N THR A 88 14.06 10.55 -8.60
CA THR A 88 14.94 11.49 -9.28
C THR A 88 15.44 10.95 -10.60
N ASN A 89 15.81 11.85 -11.52
CA ASN A 89 16.47 11.48 -12.74
C ASN A 89 17.95 11.20 -12.48
N ILE A 90 18.40 10.03 -12.88
CA ILE A 90 19.79 9.61 -12.80
C ILE A 90 20.39 9.48 -14.20
N LEU A 91 21.68 9.79 -14.33
CA LEU A 91 22.41 9.57 -15.56
C LEU A 91 22.83 8.09 -15.62
N VAL A 92 22.30 7.38 -16.62
CA VAL A 92 22.66 5.99 -16.88
C VAL A 92 23.51 5.91 -18.15
N THR A 93 24.47 4.99 -18.16
CA THR A 93 25.31 4.70 -19.33
C THR A 93 24.97 3.28 -19.79
N ASP A 94 24.62 3.14 -21.07
CA ASP A 94 24.35 1.83 -21.66
C ASP A 94 25.65 1.05 -21.97
N ALA A 95 25.49 -0.18 -22.45
CA ALA A 95 26.62 -1.05 -22.78
C ALA A 95 27.49 -0.49 -23.94
N GLU A 96 26.92 0.40 -24.75
CA GLU A 96 27.60 1.08 -25.87
C GLU A 96 28.23 2.41 -25.45
N GLY A 97 28.18 2.76 -24.15
CA GLY A 97 28.80 3.98 -23.60
C GLY A 97 27.96 5.26 -23.80
N ARG A 98 26.72 5.15 -24.30
CA ARG A 98 25.83 6.30 -24.46
C ARG A 98 25.19 6.67 -23.13
N ARG A 99 25.13 7.95 -22.86
CA ARG A 99 24.54 8.50 -21.64
C ARG A 99 23.12 8.96 -21.89
N SER A 100 22.21 8.55 -21.01
CA SER A 100 20.81 8.98 -21.02
C SER A 100 20.30 9.22 -19.60
N PHE A 101 19.27 10.07 -19.47
CA PHE A 101 18.59 10.21 -18.18
C PHE A 101 17.49 9.17 -18.05
N ALA A 102 17.44 8.51 -16.90
CA ALA A 102 16.38 7.59 -16.55
C ALA A 102 15.79 7.98 -15.19
N LEU A 103 14.47 7.93 -15.08
CA LEU A 103 13.79 8.15 -13.80
C LEU A 103 14.03 6.95 -12.87
N HIS A 104 14.75 7.21 -11.77
CA HIS A 104 14.78 6.30 -10.63
C HIS A 104 13.53 6.55 -9.79
N LYS A 105 12.56 5.67 -9.92
CA LYS A 105 11.24 5.81 -9.30
C LYS A 105 11.34 5.78 -7.79
N GLY A 106 10.70 6.73 -7.13
CA GLY A 106 10.54 6.77 -5.69
C GLY A 106 9.40 5.89 -5.17
N PRO A 107 9.17 5.86 -3.86
CA PRO A 107 8.16 5.01 -3.21
C PRO A 107 6.72 5.33 -3.65
N LEU A 108 6.44 6.50 -4.20
CA LEU A 108 5.11 6.87 -4.71
C LEU A 108 4.61 5.92 -5.81
N PHE A 109 5.51 5.27 -6.54
CA PHE A 109 5.17 4.34 -7.61
C PHE A 109 4.82 2.92 -7.12
N GLY A 110 4.71 2.71 -5.81
CA GLY A 110 4.17 1.48 -5.25
C GLY A 110 2.67 1.34 -5.55
N GLN A 111 2.17 0.11 -5.50
CA GLN A 111 0.73 -0.17 -5.68
C GLN A 111 -0.05 0.05 -4.39
N ILE A 112 0.55 -0.28 -3.24
CA ILE A 112 0.07 0.11 -1.92
C ILE A 112 1.15 0.96 -1.27
N VAL A 113 0.81 2.21 -0.98
CA VAL A 113 1.74 3.17 -0.38
C VAL A 113 1.25 3.55 1.00
N LEU A 114 2.06 3.29 2.01
CA LEU A 114 1.82 3.77 3.37
C LEU A 114 2.50 5.13 3.56
N ALA A 115 1.71 6.19 3.65
CA ALA A 115 2.17 7.52 4.07
C ALA A 115 2.12 7.58 5.61
N ASP A 116 3.26 7.36 6.25
CA ASP A 116 3.36 7.28 7.70
C ASP A 116 3.74 8.64 8.29
N GLU A 117 3.11 8.99 9.41
CA GLU A 117 3.33 10.26 10.12
C GLU A 117 3.13 11.51 9.23
N ILE A 118 2.11 11.48 8.37
CA ILE A 118 1.84 12.52 7.36
C ILE A 118 1.67 13.92 7.97
N ASN A 119 1.34 14.01 9.24
CA ASN A 119 1.20 15.26 9.99
C ASN A 119 2.54 15.90 10.36
N ARG A 120 3.67 15.26 10.08
CA ARG A 120 5.01 15.79 10.36
C ARG A 120 5.68 16.46 9.17
N ALA A 121 5.04 16.42 8.02
CA ALA A 121 5.55 17.09 6.82
C ALA A 121 5.39 18.61 6.89
#